data_d9d4c2331608f9dd61d0d5533d84c4ae
#
_entry.id   d9d4c2331608f9dd61d0d5533d84c4ae
#
_cell.length_a   1.000
_cell.length_b   1.000
_cell.length_c   1.000
_cell.angle_alpha   90.00
_cell.angle_beta   90.00
_cell.angle_gamma   90.00
#
_symmetry.space_group_name_H-M   'P 1'
#
loop_
_entity.id
_entity.type
_entity.pdbx_description
1 polymer ?
#
loop_
_entity_poly.entity_id
_entity_poly.type
_entity_poly.pdbx_seq_one_letter_code
_entity_poly.pdbx_strand_id
1 'polypeptide(L)'
;SSWLWGVMITPDNDVVQTGIINWPSHLCSFTGNGYTSGVPDGYRKVNSALYDLIPETDIRKQWFLSPDNKSSLIDNEQIEGTSIVEYFGLTPYVNTKFGAYQSIFGNTTNASDWPLMRVEEMYLINAEAEAMGGNLSGGKSTLENFVRTYRDPSFTSKANSAQDFQ
;
A
#
# COMPACT_ATOMS: atom_id res chain seq x y z
N SER A 1 3.32 13.06 8.41
CA SER A 1 2.25 12.04 8.45
C SER A 1 1.07 12.51 7.62
N SER A 2 0.54 11.66 6.75
CA SER A 2 -0.66 11.93 5.96
C SER A 2 -1.97 11.47 6.65
N TRP A 3 -1.89 11.03 7.91
CA TRP A 3 -3.05 10.55 8.65
C TRP A 3 -3.84 11.72 9.25
N LEU A 4 -5.15 11.69 9.08
CA LEU A 4 -6.11 12.57 9.75
C LEU A 4 -6.72 11.88 10.96
N TRP A 5 -6.92 10.57 10.88
CA TRP A 5 -7.48 9.77 11.96
C TRP A 5 -6.93 8.36 11.89
N GLY A 6 -6.67 7.75 13.06
CA GLY A 6 -6.16 6.40 13.17
C GLY A 6 -6.37 5.83 14.57
N VAL A 7 -6.20 4.53 14.67
CA VAL A 7 -6.16 3.81 15.96
C VAL A 7 -4.71 3.51 16.28
N MET A 8 -4.24 4.00 17.42
CA MET A 8 -2.92 3.66 17.94
C MET A 8 -2.97 2.23 18.52
N ILE A 9 -2.06 1.39 18.08
CA ILE A 9 -1.93 0.01 18.54
C ILE A 9 -0.64 -0.12 19.35
N THR A 10 -0.75 -0.66 20.54
CA THR A 10 0.39 -0.94 21.40
C THR A 10 0.59 -2.45 21.58
N PRO A 11 1.80 -2.92 21.95
CA PRO A 11 2.05 -4.34 22.18
C PRO A 11 1.13 -4.99 23.22
N ASP A 12 0.55 -4.21 24.14
CA ASP A 12 -0.33 -4.68 25.21
C ASP A 12 -1.80 -4.85 24.77
N ASN A 13 -2.13 -4.44 23.53
CA ASN A 13 -3.50 -4.59 23.04
C ASN A 13 -3.80 -6.05 22.70
N ASP A 14 -5.00 -6.53 23.06
CA ASP A 14 -5.44 -7.89 22.78
C ASP A 14 -5.35 -8.25 21.29
N VAL A 15 -5.61 -7.28 20.39
CA VAL A 15 -5.53 -7.46 18.94
C VAL A 15 -4.12 -7.83 18.46
N VAL A 16 -3.08 -7.44 19.21
CA VAL A 16 -1.69 -7.79 18.91
C VAL A 16 -1.35 -9.17 19.41
N GLN A 17 -1.80 -9.53 20.62
CA GLN A 17 -1.49 -10.79 21.27
C GLN A 17 -2.06 -11.99 20.53
N THR A 18 -3.17 -11.84 19.83
CA THR A 18 -3.76 -12.90 19.01
C THR A 18 -2.94 -13.21 17.75
N GLY A 19 -2.11 -12.26 17.29
CA GLY A 19 -1.17 -12.41 16.15
C GLY A 19 -1.82 -12.64 14.78
N ILE A 20 -2.86 -13.44 14.75
CA ILE A 20 -3.46 -13.96 13.51
C ILE A 20 -4.56 -13.06 12.95
N ILE A 21 -5.31 -12.37 13.80
CA ILE A 21 -6.54 -11.65 13.40
C ILE A 21 -6.36 -10.14 13.29
N ASN A 22 -5.20 -9.60 13.56
CA ASN A 22 -5.00 -8.17 13.42
C ASN A 22 -4.76 -7.77 11.95
N TRP A 23 -5.10 -6.54 11.63
CA TRP A 23 -4.97 -5.98 10.30
C TRP A 23 -3.57 -6.09 9.68
N PRO A 24 -2.46 -5.77 10.40
CA PRO A 24 -1.13 -5.90 9.84
C PRO A 24 -0.77 -7.32 9.42
N SER A 25 -1.18 -8.33 10.18
CA SER A 25 -0.87 -9.73 9.85
C SER A 25 -1.56 -10.21 8.56
N HIS A 26 -2.66 -9.57 8.17
CA HIS A 26 -3.34 -9.86 6.91
C HIS A 26 -2.67 -9.20 5.70
N LEU A 27 -1.98 -8.10 5.89
CA LEU A 27 -1.50 -7.23 4.81
C LEU A 27 0.02 -7.21 4.69
N CYS A 28 0.75 -7.40 5.80
CA CYS A 28 2.20 -7.38 5.80
C CYS A 28 2.77 -8.74 5.38
N SER A 29 3.64 -8.75 4.39
CA SER A 29 4.36 -9.94 3.93
C SER A 29 5.63 -10.24 4.74
N PHE A 30 5.96 -9.43 5.76
CA PHE A 30 7.24 -9.44 6.45
C PHE A 30 7.11 -9.69 7.95
N THR A 31 6.01 -10.28 8.40
CA THR A 31 5.84 -10.62 9.82
C THR A 31 6.24 -12.06 10.09
N GLY A 32 6.67 -12.33 11.31
CA GLY A 32 6.97 -13.68 11.79
C GLY A 32 5.71 -14.48 12.20
N ASN A 33 4.53 -13.89 12.14
CA ASN A 33 3.25 -14.55 12.45
C ASN A 33 2.12 -14.03 11.56
N GLY A 34 0.94 -14.63 11.71
CA GLY A 34 -0.24 -14.27 10.92
C GLY A 34 -0.45 -15.16 9.69
N TYR A 35 -1.35 -14.73 8.82
CA TYR A 35 -1.79 -15.55 7.67
C TYR A 35 -0.75 -15.68 6.57
N THR A 36 0.26 -14.83 6.56
CA THR A 36 1.28 -14.81 5.50
C THR A 36 2.55 -15.55 5.89
N SER A 37 2.78 -15.76 7.19
CA SER A 37 3.98 -16.42 7.69
C SER A 37 3.85 -17.93 7.68
N GLY A 38 4.83 -18.61 7.12
CA GLY A 38 4.97 -20.07 7.17
C GLY A 38 3.92 -20.86 6.37
N VAL A 39 3.08 -20.20 5.59
CA VAL A 39 2.11 -20.85 4.70
C VAL A 39 2.57 -20.64 3.27
N PRO A 40 2.92 -21.70 2.52
CA PRO A 40 3.24 -21.59 1.10
C PRO A 40 2.10 -20.86 0.38
N ASP A 41 2.46 -19.85 -0.43
CA ASP A 41 1.50 -19.02 -1.19
C ASP A 41 0.46 -18.24 -0.35
N GLY A 42 0.67 -18.10 0.96
CA GLY A 42 -0.19 -17.31 1.84
C GLY A 42 -0.13 -15.79 1.62
N TYR A 43 0.85 -15.31 0.86
CA TYR A 43 1.06 -13.89 0.63
C TYR A 43 -0.02 -13.26 -0.24
N ARG A 44 -0.32 -11.98 0.06
CA ARG A 44 -1.24 -11.18 -0.77
C ARG A 44 -0.53 -10.70 -2.02
N LYS A 45 -1.09 -11.02 -3.18
CA LYS A 45 -0.53 -10.68 -4.50
C LYS A 45 -1.52 -9.82 -5.28
N VAL A 46 -1.00 -8.90 -6.08
CA VAL A 46 -1.78 -8.26 -7.12
C VAL A 46 -1.90 -9.20 -8.32
N ASN A 47 -3.01 -9.14 -9.05
CA ASN A 47 -3.12 -9.84 -10.32
C ASN A 47 -2.10 -9.29 -11.33
N SER A 48 -1.39 -10.16 -12.05
CA SER A 48 -0.35 -9.76 -13.00
C SER A 48 -0.87 -8.79 -14.06
N ALA A 49 -2.06 -9.04 -14.61
CA ALA A 49 -2.65 -8.14 -15.61
C ALA A 49 -2.95 -6.74 -15.03
N LEU A 50 -3.31 -6.64 -13.74
CA LEU A 50 -3.48 -5.35 -13.08
C LEU A 50 -2.12 -4.68 -12.83
N TYR A 51 -1.11 -5.44 -12.41
CA TYR A 51 0.24 -4.93 -12.24
C TYR A 51 0.80 -4.32 -13.53
N ASP A 52 0.59 -4.99 -14.67
CA ASP A 52 1.05 -4.54 -15.99
C ASP A 52 0.36 -3.23 -16.45
N LEU A 53 -0.85 -2.96 -15.95
CA LEU A 53 -1.57 -1.72 -16.23
C LEU A 53 -1.05 -0.52 -15.41
N ILE A 54 -0.27 -0.75 -14.35
CA ILE A 54 0.30 0.34 -13.55
C ILE A 54 1.49 0.91 -14.32
N PRO A 55 1.48 2.23 -14.67
CA PRO A 55 2.61 2.85 -15.35
C PRO A 55 3.93 2.71 -14.58
N GLU A 56 5.05 2.64 -15.29
CA GLU A 56 6.39 2.61 -14.65
C GLU A 56 6.70 3.90 -13.87
N THR A 57 6.07 5.00 -14.25
CA THR A 57 6.18 6.30 -13.58
C THR A 57 5.37 6.40 -12.29
N ASP A 58 4.42 5.47 -12.05
CA ASP A 58 3.58 5.44 -10.86
C ASP A 58 4.32 4.74 -9.71
N ILE A 59 4.60 5.49 -8.64
CA ILE A 59 5.31 4.97 -7.47
C ILE A 59 4.60 3.77 -6.82
N ARG A 60 3.28 3.63 -7.01
CA ARG A 60 2.50 2.52 -6.46
C ARG A 60 2.88 1.17 -7.06
N LYS A 61 3.55 1.15 -8.22
CA LYS A 61 4.07 -0.09 -8.82
C LYS A 61 5.07 -0.76 -7.90
N GLN A 62 5.85 0.03 -7.14
CA GLN A 62 6.81 -0.46 -6.15
C GLN A 62 6.17 -1.09 -4.90
N TRP A 63 4.84 -0.95 -4.73
CA TRP A 63 4.11 -1.63 -3.65
C TRP A 63 3.96 -3.14 -3.86
N PHE A 64 4.41 -3.64 -4.99
CA PHE A 64 4.36 -5.05 -5.36
C PHE A 64 5.69 -5.49 -5.93
N LEU A 65 6.08 -6.74 -5.69
CA LEU A 65 7.25 -7.30 -6.36
C LEU A 65 7.02 -7.37 -7.87
N SER A 66 8.05 -7.00 -8.62
CA SER A 66 8.09 -7.18 -10.08
C SER A 66 8.10 -8.66 -10.47
N PRO A 67 7.94 -9.00 -11.76
CA PRO A 67 8.15 -10.36 -12.26
C PRO A 67 9.50 -10.96 -11.88
N ASP A 68 10.53 -10.11 -11.69
CA ASP A 68 11.89 -10.51 -11.29
C ASP A 68 12.10 -10.47 -9.77
N ASN A 69 11.02 -10.42 -8.98
CA ASN A 69 11.06 -10.37 -7.51
C ASN A 69 11.78 -9.14 -6.93
N LYS A 70 11.66 -7.98 -7.57
CA LYS A 70 12.29 -6.72 -7.12
C LYS A 70 11.27 -5.67 -6.73
N SER A 71 11.63 -4.88 -5.72
CA SER A 71 10.95 -3.64 -5.34
C SER A 71 11.93 -2.73 -4.63
N SER A 72 12.04 -1.48 -5.05
CA SER A 72 12.92 -0.49 -4.43
C SER A 72 12.65 -0.27 -2.93
N LEU A 73 11.50 -0.70 -2.43
CA LEU A 73 11.15 -0.62 -1.01
C LEU A 73 11.90 -1.64 -0.15
N ILE A 74 12.38 -2.75 -0.72
CA ILE A 74 12.97 -3.85 0.03
C ILE A 74 14.22 -4.46 -0.61
N ASP A 75 14.66 -4.00 -1.77
CA ASP A 75 15.78 -4.62 -2.50
C ASP A 75 17.10 -4.64 -1.71
N ASN A 76 17.28 -3.68 -0.79
CA ASN A 76 18.47 -3.58 0.05
C ASN A 76 18.31 -4.16 1.45
N GLU A 77 17.13 -4.70 1.78
CA GLU A 77 16.84 -5.20 3.11
C GLU A 77 17.27 -6.67 3.25
N GLN A 78 17.89 -6.99 4.38
CA GLN A 78 18.40 -8.34 4.66
C GLN A 78 18.06 -8.77 6.10
N ILE A 79 17.88 -10.07 6.28
CA ILE A 79 17.82 -10.74 7.57
C ILE A 79 18.93 -11.81 7.56
N GLU A 80 19.87 -11.74 8.53
CA GLU A 80 20.96 -12.69 8.69
C GLU A 80 21.80 -12.87 7.39
N GLY A 81 21.97 -11.80 6.63
CA GLY A 81 22.72 -11.82 5.37
C GLY A 81 21.95 -12.37 4.15
N THR A 82 20.69 -12.75 4.35
CA THR A 82 19.80 -13.22 3.28
C THR A 82 18.83 -12.11 2.88
N SER A 83 18.56 -11.95 1.59
CA SER A 83 17.58 -10.95 1.14
C SER A 83 16.19 -11.24 1.72
N ILE A 84 15.38 -10.19 1.94
CA ILE A 84 14.00 -10.33 2.41
C ILE A 84 13.18 -11.25 1.51
N VAL A 85 13.38 -11.14 0.20
CA VAL A 85 12.68 -11.96 -0.79
C VAL A 85 12.97 -13.45 -0.58
N GLU A 86 14.24 -13.79 -0.40
CA GLU A 86 14.67 -15.17 -0.20
C GLU A 86 14.29 -15.69 1.19
N TYR A 87 14.51 -14.89 2.22
CA TYR A 87 14.21 -15.25 3.61
C TYR A 87 12.74 -15.65 3.83
N PHE A 88 11.82 -14.87 3.24
CA PHE A 88 10.38 -15.15 3.34
C PHE A 88 9.84 -16.00 2.18
N GLY A 89 10.67 -16.39 1.20
CA GLY A 89 10.22 -17.13 0.02
C GLY A 89 9.20 -16.35 -0.81
N LEU A 90 9.40 -15.03 -0.94
CA LEU A 90 8.47 -14.17 -1.66
C LEU A 90 8.53 -14.46 -3.16
N THR A 91 7.40 -14.32 -3.82
CA THR A 91 7.22 -14.57 -5.24
C THR A 91 6.71 -13.32 -5.96
N PRO A 92 6.73 -13.26 -7.30
CA PRO A 92 6.27 -12.10 -8.05
C PRO A 92 4.89 -11.62 -7.61
N TYR A 93 4.70 -10.31 -7.67
CA TYR A 93 3.45 -9.59 -7.38
C TYR A 93 3.04 -9.55 -5.91
N VAL A 94 3.84 -10.09 -4.99
CA VAL A 94 3.58 -9.99 -3.55
C VAL A 94 3.58 -8.54 -3.10
N ASN A 95 2.64 -8.21 -2.20
CA ASN A 95 2.48 -6.87 -1.64
C ASN A 95 3.65 -6.52 -0.71
N THR A 96 4.33 -5.41 -1.00
CA THR A 96 5.43 -4.84 -0.21
C THR A 96 5.07 -3.50 0.46
N LYS A 97 3.83 -3.03 0.29
CA LYS A 97 3.37 -1.72 0.76
C LYS A 97 3.36 -1.59 2.28
N PHE A 98 2.97 -2.65 2.98
CA PHE A 98 2.81 -2.63 4.43
C PHE A 98 4.08 -3.14 5.09
N GLY A 99 4.76 -2.26 5.80
CA GLY A 99 6.02 -2.56 6.49
C GLY A 99 5.82 -3.35 7.78
N ALA A 100 6.90 -3.93 8.27
CA ALA A 100 6.93 -4.58 9.58
C ALA A 100 6.89 -3.53 10.71
N TYR A 101 6.37 -3.94 11.87
CA TYR A 101 6.39 -3.11 13.08
C TYR A 101 7.81 -2.66 13.42
N GLN A 102 7.99 -1.37 13.67
CA GLN A 102 9.29 -0.73 13.93
C GLN A 102 10.35 -0.97 12.84
N SER A 103 9.94 -1.30 11.62
CA SER A 103 10.83 -1.68 10.52
C SER A 103 11.69 -2.92 10.81
N ILE A 104 11.27 -3.78 11.73
CA ILE A 104 11.95 -5.04 12.05
C ILE A 104 11.28 -6.16 11.27
N PHE A 105 11.90 -6.59 10.19
CA PHE A 105 11.41 -7.71 9.39
C PHE A 105 11.41 -9.01 10.20
N GLY A 106 10.37 -9.81 10.03
CA GLY A 106 10.17 -11.02 10.82
C GLY A 106 9.61 -10.79 12.24
N ASN A 107 9.30 -9.53 12.60
CA ASN A 107 8.71 -9.19 13.88
C ASN A 107 7.36 -9.89 14.06
N THR A 108 7.16 -10.50 15.23
CA THR A 108 5.92 -11.22 15.56
C THR A 108 4.91 -10.38 16.34
N THR A 109 5.26 -9.15 16.71
CA THR A 109 4.42 -8.30 17.57
C THR A 109 3.23 -7.71 16.83
N ASN A 110 3.41 -7.29 15.55
CA ASN A 110 2.34 -6.70 14.72
C ASN A 110 1.60 -5.50 15.33
N ALA A 111 2.27 -4.70 16.14
CA ALA A 111 1.70 -3.53 16.82
C ALA A 111 1.67 -2.28 15.93
N SER A 112 1.36 -2.42 14.66
CA SER A 112 1.27 -1.30 13.73
C SER A 112 -0.07 -0.57 13.87
N ASP A 113 -0.02 0.76 13.89
CA ASP A 113 -1.20 1.61 13.96
C ASP A 113 -2.10 1.44 12.72
N TRP A 114 -3.40 1.68 12.91
CA TRP A 114 -4.38 1.58 11.85
C TRP A 114 -4.81 2.96 11.35
N PRO A 115 -4.41 3.36 10.14
CA PRO A 115 -4.93 4.59 9.52
C PRO A 115 -6.38 4.36 9.10
N LEU A 116 -7.31 5.11 9.70
CA LEU A 116 -8.73 5.07 9.35
C LEU A 116 -9.10 6.14 8.33
N MET A 117 -8.39 7.26 8.34
CA MET A 117 -8.60 8.36 7.41
C MET A 117 -7.26 9.01 7.06
N ARG A 118 -7.07 9.28 5.79
CA ARG A 118 -5.86 9.89 5.26
C ARG A 118 -6.18 11.20 4.54
N VAL A 119 -5.23 12.12 4.53
CA VAL A 119 -5.39 13.42 3.86
C VAL A 119 -5.62 13.27 2.35
N GLU A 120 -5.11 12.20 1.75
CA GLU A 120 -5.30 11.90 0.33
C GLU A 120 -6.78 11.76 -0.04
N GLU A 121 -7.60 11.21 0.86
CA GLU A 121 -9.04 11.10 0.66
C GLU A 121 -9.70 12.47 0.51
N MET A 122 -9.22 13.47 1.24
CA MET A 122 -9.75 14.83 1.14
C MET A 122 -9.48 15.46 -0.23
N TYR A 123 -8.32 15.19 -0.83
CA TYR A 123 -8.03 15.66 -2.19
C TYR A 123 -8.95 14.99 -3.22
N LEU A 124 -9.18 13.68 -3.09
CA LEU A 124 -10.05 12.94 -4.01
C LEU A 124 -11.51 13.39 -3.87
N ILE A 125 -12.02 13.53 -2.63
CA ILE A 125 -13.37 14.04 -2.36
C ILE A 125 -13.52 15.46 -2.90
N ASN A 126 -12.52 16.34 -2.75
CA ASN A 126 -12.58 17.69 -3.30
C ASN A 126 -12.65 17.69 -4.83
N ALA A 127 -11.84 16.87 -5.51
CA ALA A 127 -11.87 16.74 -6.96
C ALA A 127 -13.25 16.26 -7.47
N GLU A 128 -13.81 15.24 -6.81
CA GLU A 128 -15.16 14.73 -7.10
C GLU A 128 -16.23 15.81 -6.86
N ALA A 129 -16.20 16.50 -5.72
CA ALA A 129 -17.17 17.53 -5.37
C ALA A 129 -17.14 18.71 -6.36
N GLU A 130 -15.95 19.14 -6.80
CA GLU A 130 -15.84 20.17 -7.86
C GLU A 130 -16.47 19.72 -9.17
N ALA A 131 -16.19 18.49 -9.62
CA ALA A 131 -16.74 17.94 -10.85
C ALA A 131 -18.26 17.79 -10.77
N MET A 132 -18.79 17.24 -9.67
CA MET A 132 -20.21 17.05 -9.41
C MET A 132 -20.96 18.39 -9.23
N GLY A 133 -20.27 19.41 -8.72
CA GLY A 133 -20.77 20.80 -8.60
C GLY A 133 -20.81 21.57 -9.93
N GLY A 134 -20.47 20.93 -11.06
CA GLY A 134 -20.49 21.53 -12.41
C GLY A 134 -19.16 22.14 -12.85
N ASN A 135 -18.11 22.06 -12.03
CA ASN A 135 -16.76 22.52 -12.37
C ASN A 135 -15.87 21.32 -12.75
N LEU A 136 -16.16 20.66 -13.88
CA LEU A 136 -15.41 19.50 -14.35
C LEU A 136 -13.92 19.82 -14.55
N SER A 137 -13.58 21.00 -15.08
CA SER A 137 -12.18 21.39 -15.30
C SER A 137 -11.43 21.59 -13.99
N GLY A 138 -12.08 22.13 -12.96
CA GLY A 138 -11.53 22.25 -11.60
C GLY A 138 -11.26 20.88 -10.99
N GLY A 139 -12.25 20.00 -11.00
CA GLY A 139 -12.09 18.63 -10.50
C GLY A 139 -10.93 17.87 -11.18
N LYS A 140 -10.81 17.98 -12.52
CA LYS A 140 -9.66 17.41 -13.25
C LYS A 140 -8.34 18.00 -12.78
N SER A 141 -8.26 19.31 -12.64
CA SER A 141 -7.03 19.99 -12.20
C SER A 141 -6.63 19.57 -10.79
N THR A 142 -7.59 19.49 -9.86
CA THR A 142 -7.36 19.05 -8.48
C THR A 142 -6.85 17.60 -8.45
N LEU A 143 -7.49 16.70 -9.20
CA LEU A 143 -7.07 15.30 -9.29
C LEU A 143 -5.67 15.17 -9.90
N GLU A 144 -5.40 15.84 -11.03
CA GLU A 144 -4.10 15.78 -11.70
C GLU A 144 -2.97 16.33 -10.82
N ASN A 145 -3.19 17.46 -10.15
CA ASN A 145 -2.21 18.04 -9.26
C ASN A 145 -1.85 17.08 -8.12
N PHE A 146 -2.86 16.46 -7.52
CA PHE A 146 -2.63 15.47 -6.45
C PHE A 146 -1.88 14.25 -6.99
N VAL A 147 -2.34 13.64 -8.06
CA VAL A 147 -1.75 12.40 -8.59
C VAL A 147 -0.33 12.66 -9.12
N ARG A 148 -0.09 13.75 -9.84
CA ARG A 148 1.26 14.10 -10.33
C ARG A 148 2.25 14.37 -9.21
N THR A 149 1.79 14.98 -8.12
CA THR A 149 2.66 15.30 -7.00
C THR A 149 3.04 14.06 -6.17
N TYR A 150 2.10 13.12 -5.99
CA TYR A 150 2.27 12.07 -4.98
C TYR A 150 2.24 10.64 -5.52
N ARG A 151 1.97 10.43 -6.81
CA ARG A 151 1.80 9.10 -7.39
C ARG A 151 2.53 8.92 -8.71
N ASP A 152 2.10 9.64 -9.75
CA ASP A 152 2.58 9.49 -11.12
C ASP A 152 2.76 10.87 -11.77
N PRO A 153 4.00 11.36 -11.95
CA PRO A 153 4.26 12.67 -12.55
C PRO A 153 3.71 12.84 -13.96
N SER A 154 3.46 11.73 -14.66
CA SER A 154 2.95 11.73 -16.03
C SER A 154 1.42 11.65 -16.14
N PHE A 155 0.72 11.55 -15.00
CA PHE A 155 -0.72 11.33 -15.00
C PHE A 155 -1.52 12.44 -15.70
N THR A 156 -2.49 12.03 -16.50
CA THR A 156 -3.50 12.92 -17.11
C THR A 156 -4.88 12.27 -16.95
N SER A 157 -5.82 13.02 -16.40
CA SER A 157 -7.20 12.57 -16.22
C SER A 157 -7.91 12.36 -17.54
N LYS A 158 -8.51 11.20 -17.74
CA LYS A 158 -9.35 10.86 -18.91
C LYS A 158 -10.83 11.16 -18.67
N ALA A 159 -11.21 11.69 -17.53
CA ALA A 159 -12.59 12.04 -17.21
C ALA A 159 -13.16 13.03 -18.21
N ASN A 160 -14.34 12.77 -18.75
CA ASN A 160 -15.05 13.63 -19.70
C ASN A 160 -16.42 14.10 -19.15
N SER A 161 -16.82 13.55 -18.01
CA SER A 161 -18.04 13.89 -17.28
C SER A 161 -17.80 13.85 -15.79
N ALA A 162 -18.72 14.40 -15.00
CA ALA A 162 -18.69 14.31 -13.55
C ALA A 162 -18.79 12.84 -13.05
N GLN A 163 -19.54 12.01 -13.77
CA GLN A 163 -19.70 10.59 -13.45
C GLN A 163 -18.39 9.79 -13.55
N ASP A 164 -17.43 10.25 -14.34
CA ASP A 164 -16.12 9.59 -14.46
C ASP A 164 -15.25 9.75 -13.19
N PHE A 165 -15.71 10.56 -12.22
CA PHE A 165 -15.06 10.74 -10.93
C PHE A 165 -15.57 9.77 -9.85
N GLN A 166 -16.67 9.06 -10.08
CA GLN A 166 -17.25 8.06 -9.19
C GLN A 166 -16.65 6.66 -9.43
#